data_97c9c397bcd0c560691a5260e2449a08
#
_entry.id   97c9c397bcd0c560691a5260e2449a08
#
_cell.length_a   1.000
_cell.length_b   1.000
_cell.length_c   1.000
_cell.angle_alpha   90.00
_cell.angle_beta   90.00
_cell.angle_gamma   90.00
#
_symmetry.space_group_name_H-M   'P 1'
#
loop_
_entity.id
_entity.type
_entity.pdbx_description
1 polymer ?
#
loop_
_entity_poly.entity_id
_entity_poly.type
_entity_poly.pdbx_seq_one_letter_code
_entity_poly.pdbx_strand_id
1 'polypeptide(L)'
;MDVKYKSNKLERVCTNYSFAKKEYGDQMAILIHQRIDQIRSATSVEMLVQFSIGRCHPLRGNRKGEYAMDLVQPYRMIFEQKDKKIQVVRIIKIEDYH
;
A
#
# COMPACT_ATOMS: atom_id res chain seq x y z
N MET A 1 8.29 -3.43 8.20
CA MET A 1 7.08 -4.07 8.74
C MET A 1 6.70 -5.28 7.90
N ASP A 2 6.03 -6.24 8.51
CA ASP A 2 5.48 -7.37 7.77
C ASP A 2 4.24 -6.94 6.99
N VAL A 3 4.11 -7.48 5.78
CA VAL A 3 3.01 -7.13 4.88
C VAL A 3 2.18 -8.37 4.59
N LYS A 4 0.88 -8.26 4.83
CA LYS A 4 -0.13 -9.26 4.48
C LYS A 4 -1.01 -8.70 3.37
N TYR A 5 -1.78 -9.55 2.73
CA TYR A 5 -2.61 -9.16 1.59
C TYR A 5 -4.02 -9.72 1.74
N LYS A 6 -5.01 -8.94 1.35
CA LYS A 6 -6.42 -9.33 1.48
C LYS A 6 -6.80 -10.47 0.52
N SER A 7 -6.14 -10.58 -0.63
CA SER A 7 -6.43 -11.62 -1.62
C SER A 7 -5.17 -12.13 -2.29
N ASN A 8 -5.27 -13.32 -2.87
CA ASN A 8 -4.15 -13.90 -3.62
C ASN A 8 -3.78 -13.06 -4.85
N LYS A 9 -4.77 -12.51 -5.53
CA LYS A 9 -4.52 -11.64 -6.69
C LYS A 9 -3.76 -10.38 -6.27
N LEU A 10 -4.16 -9.77 -5.16
CA LEU A 10 -3.50 -8.57 -4.65
C LEU A 10 -2.06 -8.87 -4.25
N GLU A 11 -1.84 -9.99 -3.58
CA GLU A 11 -0.48 -10.42 -3.24
C GLU A 11 0.37 -10.58 -4.50
N ARG A 12 -0.18 -11.21 -5.53
CA ARG A 12 0.53 -11.42 -6.78
C ARG A 12 0.88 -10.11 -7.46
N VAL A 13 -0.04 -9.14 -7.48
CA VAL A 13 0.22 -7.80 -8.02
C VAL A 13 1.37 -7.13 -7.25
N CYS A 14 1.37 -7.25 -5.93
CA CYS A 14 2.33 -6.55 -5.08
C CYS A 14 3.71 -7.24 -5.00
N THR A 15 3.80 -8.52 -5.36
CA THR A 15 5.05 -9.29 -5.22
C THR A 15 5.64 -9.76 -6.54
N ASN A 16 4.90 -9.67 -7.65
CA ASN A 16 5.35 -10.12 -8.96
C ASN A 16 5.25 -8.95 -9.94
N TYR A 17 6.40 -8.39 -10.30
CA TYR A 17 6.47 -7.21 -11.17
C TYR A 17 5.81 -7.47 -12.52
N SER A 18 6.09 -8.61 -13.15
CA SER A 18 5.55 -8.93 -14.48
C SER A 18 4.02 -9.00 -14.45
N PHE A 19 3.46 -9.55 -13.37
CA PHE A 19 2.01 -9.61 -13.22
C PHE A 19 1.41 -8.21 -13.01
N ALA A 20 2.04 -7.40 -12.17
CA ALA A 20 1.60 -6.01 -11.95
C ALA A 20 1.65 -5.22 -13.26
N LYS A 21 2.73 -5.38 -14.03
CA LYS A 21 2.89 -4.71 -15.33
C LYS A 21 1.78 -5.11 -16.30
N LYS A 22 1.43 -6.38 -16.34
CA LYS A 22 0.37 -6.89 -17.20
C LYS A 22 -0.99 -6.29 -16.83
N GLU A 23 -1.26 -6.17 -15.53
CA GLU A 23 -2.55 -5.69 -15.03
C GLU A 23 -2.69 -4.18 -15.07
N TYR A 24 -1.62 -3.43 -14.79
CA TYR A 24 -1.70 -1.99 -14.58
C TYR A 24 -0.73 -1.17 -15.44
N GLY A 25 0.17 -1.81 -16.20
CA GLY A 25 1.21 -1.12 -16.96
C GLY A 25 2.47 -0.90 -16.15
N ASP A 26 3.52 -0.47 -16.86
CA ASP A 26 4.87 -0.40 -16.30
C ASP A 26 5.01 0.63 -15.18
N GLN A 27 4.48 1.85 -15.39
CA GLN A 27 4.61 2.92 -14.39
C GLN A 27 3.92 2.55 -13.08
N MET A 28 2.73 1.95 -13.16
CA MET A 28 2.02 1.49 -11.97
C MET A 28 2.78 0.37 -11.27
N ALA A 29 3.31 -0.58 -12.05
CA ALA A 29 4.08 -1.69 -11.47
C ALA A 29 5.29 -1.19 -10.69
N ILE A 30 6.01 -0.21 -11.22
CA ILE A 30 7.15 0.40 -10.53
C ILE A 30 6.71 1.01 -9.20
N LEU A 31 5.64 1.82 -9.22
CA LEU A 31 5.17 2.48 -7.99
C LEU A 31 4.59 1.50 -6.98
N ILE A 32 3.84 0.51 -7.42
CA ILE A 32 3.32 -0.52 -6.52
C ILE A 32 4.46 -1.17 -5.74
N HIS A 33 5.50 -1.61 -6.45
CA HIS A 33 6.62 -2.28 -5.82
C HIS A 33 7.43 -1.33 -4.93
N GLN A 34 7.59 -0.07 -5.35
CA GLN A 34 8.26 0.94 -4.53
C GLN A 34 7.51 1.16 -3.20
N ARG A 35 6.18 1.24 -3.25
CA ARG A 35 5.39 1.42 -2.02
C ARG A 35 5.50 0.23 -1.08
N ILE A 36 5.46 -0.99 -1.63
CA ILE A 36 5.63 -2.19 -0.82
C ILE A 36 7.02 -2.21 -0.15
N ASP A 37 8.07 -1.86 -0.89
CA ASP A 37 9.42 -1.80 -0.33
C ASP A 37 9.51 -0.74 0.78
N GLN A 38 8.89 0.41 0.60
CA GLN A 38 8.86 1.47 1.61
C GLN A 38 8.14 1.01 2.88
N ILE A 39 7.01 0.30 2.73
CA ILE A 39 6.28 -0.23 3.87
C ILE A 39 7.14 -1.26 4.61
N ARG A 40 7.77 -2.18 3.88
CA ARG A 40 8.61 -3.21 4.48
C ARG A 40 9.79 -2.62 5.24
N SER A 41 10.38 -1.56 4.72
CA SER A 41 11.55 -0.91 5.32
C SER A 41 11.20 -0.01 6.50
N ALA A 42 9.95 0.41 6.62
CA ALA A 42 9.52 1.29 7.70
C ALA A 42 9.44 0.54 9.02
N THR A 43 9.68 1.26 10.11
CA THR A 43 9.57 0.71 11.47
C THR A 43 8.15 0.79 12.00
N SER A 44 7.33 1.70 11.45
CA SER A 44 5.94 1.90 11.89
C SER A 44 5.13 2.62 10.83
N VAL A 45 3.80 2.51 10.93
CA VAL A 45 2.90 3.29 10.08
C VAL A 45 3.01 4.78 10.38
N GLU A 46 3.21 5.13 11.66
CA GLU A 46 3.40 6.52 12.08
C GLU A 46 4.57 7.17 11.36
N MET A 47 5.66 6.42 11.14
CA MET A 47 6.81 6.91 10.40
C MET A 47 6.44 7.23 8.94
N LEU A 48 5.68 6.36 8.29
CA LEU A 48 5.24 6.59 6.92
C LEU A 48 4.42 7.87 6.80
N VAL A 49 3.54 8.11 7.78
CA VAL A 49 2.70 9.31 7.82
C VAL A 49 3.53 10.55 8.15
N GLN A 50 4.39 10.46 9.16
CA GLN A 50 5.18 11.59 9.62
C GLN A 50 6.09 12.13 8.52
N PHE A 51 6.72 11.26 7.75
CA PHE A 51 7.63 11.66 6.69
C PHE A 51 6.96 11.75 5.32
N SER A 52 5.64 11.61 5.27
CA SER A 52 4.84 11.67 4.02
C SER A 52 5.37 10.76 2.93
N ILE A 53 5.82 9.56 3.31
CA ILE A 53 6.37 8.61 2.34
C ILE A 53 5.26 8.15 1.42
N GLY A 54 5.43 8.39 0.10
CA GLY A 54 4.36 8.14 -0.85
C GLY A 54 3.08 8.91 -0.55
N ARG A 55 3.21 10.05 0.12
CA ARG A 55 2.08 10.85 0.63
C ARG A 55 1.14 10.02 1.51
N CYS A 56 1.72 9.12 2.31
CA CYS A 56 0.95 8.27 3.22
C CYS A 56 0.14 9.11 4.19
N HIS A 57 -1.16 8.81 4.28
CA HIS A 57 -2.05 9.52 5.19
C HIS A 57 -3.21 8.63 5.64
N PRO A 58 -3.73 8.87 6.85
CA PRO A 58 -4.90 8.12 7.32
C PRO A 58 -6.16 8.57 6.61
N LEU A 59 -7.08 7.64 6.41
CA LEU A 59 -8.42 7.94 5.89
C LEU A 59 -9.37 8.23 7.05
N ARG A 60 -10.48 8.88 6.74
CA ARG A 60 -11.41 9.37 7.75
C ARG A 60 -12.80 8.76 7.58
N GLY A 61 -13.68 9.06 8.55
CA GLY A 61 -15.06 8.61 8.54
C GLY A 61 -15.17 7.10 8.75
N ASN A 62 -15.95 6.45 7.91
CA ASN A 62 -16.15 4.99 8.00
C ASN A 62 -14.93 4.20 7.52
N ARG A 63 -13.89 4.89 7.06
CA ARG A 63 -12.63 4.27 6.65
C ARG A 63 -11.52 4.46 7.68
N LYS A 64 -11.87 4.84 8.90
CA LYS A 64 -10.91 5.01 9.98
C LYS A 64 -10.15 3.70 10.21
N GLY A 65 -8.83 3.78 10.37
CA GLY A 65 -7.97 2.62 10.47
C GLY A 65 -7.35 2.20 9.15
N GLU A 66 -7.79 2.79 8.05
CA GLU A 66 -7.18 2.60 6.74
C GLU A 66 -6.26 3.77 6.41
N TYR A 67 -5.25 3.48 5.59
CA TYR A 67 -4.26 4.44 5.12
C TYR A 67 -4.13 4.35 3.61
N ALA A 68 -3.76 5.47 2.99
CA ALA A 68 -3.53 5.52 1.54
C ALA A 68 -2.11 5.96 1.24
N MET A 69 -1.52 5.38 0.19
CA MET A 69 -0.28 5.84 -0.41
C MET A 69 -0.52 6.05 -1.90
N ASP A 70 0.05 7.13 -2.45
CA ASP A 70 -0.16 7.46 -3.87
C ASP A 70 0.54 6.45 -4.79
N LEU A 71 -0.17 6.12 -5.87
CA LEU A 71 0.37 5.42 -7.03
C LEU A 71 0.28 6.40 -8.22
N VAL A 72 0.26 5.90 -9.45
CA VAL A 72 0.01 6.76 -10.61
C VAL A 72 -1.42 7.28 -10.52
N GLN A 73 -1.60 8.60 -10.56
CA GLN A 73 -2.93 9.18 -10.43
C GLN A 73 -3.89 8.65 -11.51
N PRO A 74 -5.12 8.31 -11.18
CA PRO A 74 -5.80 8.56 -9.91
C PRO A 74 -5.74 7.41 -8.91
N TYR A 75 -4.80 6.48 -9.07
CA TYR A 75 -4.74 5.28 -8.23
C TYR A 75 -4.01 5.53 -6.92
N ARG A 76 -4.43 4.79 -5.88
CA ARG A 76 -3.73 4.77 -4.60
C ARG A 76 -3.80 3.37 -3.99
N MET A 77 -2.80 3.05 -3.17
CA MET A 77 -2.73 1.80 -2.44
C MET A 77 -3.34 2.01 -1.07
N ILE A 78 -4.30 1.16 -0.71
CA ILE A 78 -4.98 1.22 0.58
C ILE A 78 -4.50 0.06 1.44
N PHE A 79 -4.11 0.36 2.68
CA PHE A 79 -3.75 -0.67 3.63
C PHE A 79 -4.33 -0.35 5.00
N GLU A 80 -4.40 -1.37 5.85
CA GLU A 80 -4.81 -1.22 7.25
C GLU A 80 -3.71 -1.75 8.16
N GLN A 81 -3.64 -1.22 9.36
CA GLN A 81 -2.70 -1.72 10.37
C GLN A 81 -3.39 -2.80 11.18
N LYS A 82 -2.90 -4.05 11.03
CA LYS A 82 -3.50 -5.20 11.68
C LYS A 82 -3.16 -5.28 13.15
N ASP A 83 -1.90 -5.00 13.50
CA ASP A 83 -1.42 -5.10 14.88
C ASP A 83 -0.30 -4.11 15.09
N LYS A 84 -0.55 -3.11 15.95
CA LYS A 84 0.46 -2.09 16.26
C LYS A 84 1.68 -2.66 16.95
N LYS A 85 1.49 -3.65 17.80
CA LYS A 85 2.59 -4.20 18.61
C LYS A 85 3.61 -4.92 17.77
N ILE A 86 3.16 -5.68 16.79
CA ILE A 86 4.05 -6.47 15.91
C ILE A 86 4.27 -5.83 14.56
N GLN A 87 3.72 -4.64 14.34
CA GLN A 87 3.91 -3.85 13.13
C GLN A 87 3.59 -4.66 11.86
N VAL A 88 2.37 -5.19 11.80
CA VAL A 88 1.85 -5.89 10.63
C VAL A 88 0.81 -5.03 9.95
N VAL A 89 0.98 -4.84 8.64
CA VAL A 89 -0.02 -4.15 7.80
C VAL A 89 -0.62 -5.14 6.82
N ARG A 90 -1.85 -4.88 6.41
CA ARG A 90 -2.52 -5.67 5.38
C ARG A 90 -2.93 -4.75 4.23
N ILE A 91 -2.42 -5.06 3.04
CA ILE A 91 -2.83 -4.35 1.83
C ILE A 91 -4.24 -4.83 1.49
N ILE A 92 -5.19 -3.89 1.35
CA ILE A 92 -6.58 -4.26 1.14
C ILE A 92 -7.07 -3.98 -0.28
N LYS A 93 -6.51 -3.00 -0.97
CA LYS A 93 -6.84 -2.80 -2.39
C LYS A 93 -5.96 -1.75 -3.05
N ILE A 94 -5.95 -1.78 -4.38
CA ILE A 94 -5.47 -0.71 -5.24
C ILE A 94 -6.74 -0.02 -5.75
N GLU A 95 -6.91 1.23 -5.39
CA GLU A 95 -8.17 1.96 -5.55
C GLU A 95 -8.01 3.06 -6.59
N ASP A 96 -8.98 3.14 -7.53
CA ASP A 96 -9.10 4.25 -8.44
C ASP A 96 -9.88 5.36 -7.71
N TYR A 97 -9.17 6.41 -7.33
CA TYR A 97 -9.75 7.48 -6.51
C TYR A 97 -10.12 8.68 -7.39
N HIS A 98 -11.41 8.79 -7.64
CA HIS A 98 -11.98 9.92 -8.34
C HIS A 98 -12.83 10.76 -7.41
#